data_924e2f72ac780d9184edf8627d988936
#
_entry.id   924e2f72ac780d9184edf8627d988936
#
_cell.length_a   1.000
_cell.length_b   1.000
_cell.length_c   1.000
_cell.angle_alpha   90.00
_cell.angle_beta   90.00
_cell.angle_gamma   90.00
#
_symmetry.space_group_name_H-M   'P 1'
#
loop_
_entity.id
_entity.type
_entity.pdbx_description
1 polymer ?
#
loop_
_entity_poly.entity_id
_entity_poly.type
_entity_poly.pdbx_seq_one_letter_code
_entity_poly.pdbx_strand_id
1 'polypeptide(L)'
;MKKRINFYINQYESKKCFHLSSLQKEAIFGAIKHRFLIINGGAGVGKTTLLDALYSVLHKLDIIPVQVALAGKAAKRMAEATNQEAYTIARFIRNFNAKDYEGRQLVIVVDESSMVDLPSMYRLLRCVPNSAHVIMLGDIGQLPPVDFGLVFHELVPMHEIPKITLTEVRRQDRLSNIPAISAAIRNGVLPTFSYDDVVHIDINGTNAIQRRAVSIYLEKPDETQIICATTKMVNDINKRCVAFNKSKPLRVFIEEVNRYLDTEFKLHDKVMCCSNLYDHDLMNGSTGHICQVYNVMKILKNDDNDESLTSFGKILWDDGIEREISLDIINALRHAYAMTIHKSQGSQFKQVIIVLDKAPNIDRTMCYTAITRAVEKVYLIGPLNILSQALTHESASKRNVDLGHKVKALLLKKMAGLPLAIGE
;
A
#
# COMPACT_ATOMS: atom_id res chain seq x y z
N MET A 1 -31.99 -4.29 -14.70
CA MET A 1 -30.67 -4.16 -14.09
C MET A 1 -30.61 -2.99 -13.10
N LYS A 2 -30.75 -1.71 -13.51
CA LYS A 2 -30.59 -0.53 -12.63
C LYS A 2 -31.48 -0.56 -11.36
N LYS A 3 -32.79 -0.92 -11.46
CA LYS A 3 -33.68 -1.06 -10.30
C LYS A 3 -33.20 -2.11 -9.30
N ARG A 4 -32.66 -3.24 -9.79
CA ARG A 4 -32.15 -4.34 -8.97
C ARG A 4 -30.87 -3.95 -8.23
N ILE A 5 -29.96 -3.22 -8.89
CA ILE A 5 -28.74 -2.70 -8.26
C ILE A 5 -29.11 -1.70 -7.16
N ASN A 6 -30.02 -0.73 -7.42
CA ASN A 6 -30.50 0.20 -6.39
C ASN A 6 -31.12 -0.51 -5.19
N PHE A 7 -31.90 -1.56 -5.40
CA PHE A 7 -32.47 -2.35 -4.31
C PHE A 7 -31.37 -2.94 -3.42
N TYR A 8 -30.32 -3.53 -4.01
CA TYR A 8 -29.21 -4.11 -3.22
C TYR A 8 -28.35 -3.05 -2.53
N ILE A 9 -28.15 -1.88 -3.15
CA ILE A 9 -27.48 -0.75 -2.50
C ILE A 9 -28.27 -0.29 -1.28
N ASN A 10 -29.60 -0.11 -1.39
CA ASN A 10 -30.44 0.30 -0.26
C ASN A 10 -30.43 -0.76 0.86
N GLN A 11 -30.42 -2.06 0.50
CA GLN A 11 -30.32 -3.13 1.48
C GLN A 11 -28.97 -3.09 2.23
N TYR A 12 -27.86 -2.81 1.52
CA TYR A 12 -26.55 -2.62 2.13
C TYR A 12 -26.55 -1.42 3.09
N GLU A 13 -27.04 -0.26 2.63
CA GLU A 13 -27.13 0.97 3.43
C GLU A 13 -27.95 0.75 4.72
N SER A 14 -29.09 0.08 4.62
CA SER A 14 -29.93 -0.26 5.78
C SER A 14 -29.21 -1.19 6.77
N LYS A 15 -28.50 -2.21 6.27
CA LYS A 15 -27.76 -3.16 7.11
C LYS A 15 -26.59 -2.50 7.85
N LYS A 16 -25.93 -1.53 7.22
CA LYS A 16 -24.74 -0.87 7.78
C LYS A 16 -25.07 0.42 8.53
N CYS A 17 -26.35 0.86 8.54
CA CYS A 17 -26.81 2.16 9.08
C CYS A 17 -25.97 3.34 8.53
N PHE A 18 -25.68 3.31 7.25
CA PHE A 18 -24.78 4.26 6.59
C PHE A 18 -25.22 4.51 5.14
N HIS A 19 -25.09 5.76 4.67
CA HIS A 19 -25.44 6.13 3.29
C HIS A 19 -24.20 6.33 2.42
N LEU A 20 -24.18 5.67 1.27
CA LEU A 20 -23.18 5.88 0.23
C LEU A 20 -23.38 7.26 -0.43
N SER A 21 -22.29 7.87 -0.88
CA SER A 21 -22.37 9.09 -1.68
C SER A 21 -22.94 8.80 -3.08
N SER A 22 -23.37 9.86 -3.76
CA SER A 22 -23.81 9.76 -5.15
C SER A 22 -22.74 9.16 -6.05
N LEU A 23 -21.46 9.60 -5.87
CA LEU A 23 -20.31 9.11 -6.62
C LEU A 23 -19.98 7.64 -6.30
N GLN A 24 -20.12 7.22 -5.04
CA GLN A 24 -19.94 5.81 -4.66
C GLN A 24 -21.02 4.91 -5.31
N LYS A 25 -22.28 5.35 -5.31
CA LYS A 25 -23.37 4.65 -6.01
C LYS A 25 -23.11 4.58 -7.51
N GLU A 26 -22.69 5.69 -8.13
CA GLU A 26 -22.32 5.74 -9.53
C GLU A 26 -21.15 4.78 -9.83
N ALA A 27 -20.16 4.67 -8.96
CA ALA A 27 -19.05 3.72 -9.11
C ALA A 27 -19.53 2.26 -9.10
N ILE A 28 -20.49 1.89 -8.25
CA ILE A 28 -21.09 0.55 -8.24
C ILE A 28 -21.82 0.28 -9.56
N PHE A 29 -22.60 1.25 -10.08
CA PHE A 29 -23.25 1.12 -11.38
C PHE A 29 -22.24 0.99 -12.52
N GLY A 30 -21.19 1.83 -12.49
CA GLY A 30 -20.12 1.82 -13.49
C GLY A 30 -19.38 0.50 -13.54
N ALA A 31 -19.08 -0.10 -12.38
CA ALA A 31 -18.40 -1.37 -12.23
C ALA A 31 -19.15 -2.55 -12.89
N ILE A 32 -20.48 -2.51 -12.82
CA ILE A 32 -21.32 -3.54 -13.43
C ILE A 32 -21.56 -3.27 -14.92
N LYS A 33 -21.62 -1.99 -15.33
CA LYS A 33 -21.94 -1.57 -16.68
C LYS A 33 -20.74 -1.64 -17.63
N HIS A 34 -19.57 -1.20 -17.16
CA HIS A 34 -18.39 -1.05 -18.02
C HIS A 34 -17.41 -2.21 -17.81
N ARG A 35 -16.87 -2.75 -18.89
CA ARG A 35 -15.86 -3.81 -18.85
C ARG A 35 -14.51 -3.30 -18.31
N PHE A 36 -14.26 -2.02 -18.45
CA PHE A 36 -13.12 -1.35 -17.87
C PHE A 36 -13.59 -0.06 -17.21
N LEU A 37 -13.24 0.14 -15.94
CA LEU A 37 -13.59 1.33 -15.17
C LEU A 37 -12.41 1.79 -14.32
N ILE A 38 -12.20 3.09 -14.31
CA ILE A 38 -11.26 3.73 -13.39
C ILE A 38 -12.02 4.42 -12.26
N ILE A 39 -11.62 4.14 -11.01
CA ILE A 39 -12.09 4.85 -9.83
C ILE A 39 -10.89 5.56 -9.21
N ASN A 40 -10.85 6.88 -9.38
CA ASN A 40 -9.80 7.72 -8.82
C ASN A 40 -10.31 8.40 -7.56
N GLY A 41 -9.50 8.41 -6.49
CA GLY A 41 -9.91 9.09 -5.26
C GLY A 41 -8.77 9.22 -4.27
N GLY A 42 -8.68 10.37 -3.63
CA GLY A 42 -7.66 10.68 -2.63
C GLY A 42 -7.78 9.87 -1.34
N ALA A 43 -6.95 10.21 -0.36
CA ALA A 43 -7.04 9.62 0.97
C ALA A 43 -8.34 10.04 1.67
N GLY A 44 -9.01 9.10 2.35
CA GLY A 44 -10.20 9.39 3.17
C GLY A 44 -11.52 9.55 2.42
N VAL A 45 -11.56 9.36 1.08
CA VAL A 45 -12.80 9.47 0.29
C VAL A 45 -13.68 8.21 0.33
N GLY A 46 -13.37 7.24 1.19
CA GLY A 46 -14.20 6.05 1.39
C GLY A 46 -14.05 4.98 0.31
N LYS A 47 -12.87 4.81 -0.29
CA LYS A 47 -12.60 3.73 -1.25
C LYS A 47 -12.89 2.34 -0.68
N THR A 48 -12.46 2.06 0.53
CA THR A 48 -12.71 0.78 1.21
C THR A 48 -14.19 0.52 1.45
N THR A 49 -14.94 1.53 1.87
CA THR A 49 -16.40 1.45 2.03
C THR A 49 -17.10 1.18 0.70
N LEU A 50 -16.62 1.81 -0.37
CA LEU A 50 -17.12 1.55 -1.72
C LEU A 50 -16.90 0.09 -2.12
N LEU A 51 -15.71 -0.49 -1.85
CA LEU A 51 -15.41 -1.89 -2.18
C LEU A 51 -16.29 -2.87 -1.41
N ASP A 52 -16.48 -2.68 -0.09
CA ASP A 52 -17.38 -3.51 0.73
C ASP A 52 -18.83 -3.47 0.17
N ALA A 53 -19.31 -2.28 -0.19
CA ALA A 53 -20.63 -2.13 -0.82
C ALA A 53 -20.70 -2.78 -2.21
N LEU A 54 -19.69 -2.57 -3.05
CA LEU A 54 -19.60 -3.16 -4.38
C LEU A 54 -19.66 -4.69 -4.31
N TYR A 55 -18.84 -5.31 -3.45
CA TYR A 55 -18.83 -6.77 -3.31
C TYR A 55 -20.16 -7.32 -2.79
N SER A 56 -20.78 -6.63 -1.83
CA SER A 56 -22.12 -6.99 -1.37
C SER A 56 -23.14 -7.01 -2.52
N VAL A 57 -23.08 -6.06 -3.45
CA VAL A 57 -23.96 -6.00 -4.62
C VAL A 57 -23.59 -7.06 -5.65
N LEU A 58 -22.30 -7.28 -5.92
CA LEU A 58 -21.83 -8.28 -6.90
C LEU A 58 -22.26 -9.69 -6.51
N HIS A 59 -22.08 -10.08 -5.23
CA HIS A 59 -22.54 -11.37 -4.73
C HIS A 59 -24.05 -11.60 -4.89
N LYS A 60 -24.86 -10.55 -4.65
CA LYS A 60 -26.32 -10.61 -4.86
C LYS A 60 -26.73 -10.74 -6.34
N LEU A 61 -25.82 -10.39 -7.24
CA LEU A 61 -25.99 -10.54 -8.69
C LEU A 61 -25.38 -11.82 -9.25
N ASP A 62 -24.79 -12.67 -8.40
CA ASP A 62 -24.03 -13.88 -8.79
C ASP A 62 -22.83 -13.56 -9.69
N ILE A 63 -22.16 -12.42 -9.41
CA ILE A 63 -20.93 -11.99 -10.06
C ILE A 63 -19.77 -12.22 -9.08
N ILE A 64 -18.68 -12.84 -9.57
CA ILE A 64 -17.51 -13.14 -8.72
C ILE A 64 -16.60 -11.93 -8.68
N PRO A 65 -16.42 -11.26 -7.51
CA PRO A 65 -15.35 -10.29 -7.32
C PRO A 65 -14.04 -11.01 -7.01
N VAL A 66 -12.96 -10.58 -7.65
CA VAL A 66 -11.59 -10.94 -7.28
C VAL A 66 -10.81 -9.66 -7.05
N GLN A 67 -10.20 -9.55 -5.88
CA GLN A 67 -9.44 -8.37 -5.53
C GLN A 67 -7.93 -8.66 -5.56
N VAL A 68 -7.21 -7.78 -6.24
CA VAL A 68 -5.75 -7.88 -6.39
C VAL A 68 -5.07 -6.55 -6.11
N ALA A 69 -3.84 -6.60 -5.63
CA ALA A 69 -2.97 -5.43 -5.47
C ALA A 69 -1.54 -5.79 -5.88
N LEU A 70 -0.70 -4.77 -6.16
CA LEU A 70 0.69 -5.02 -6.49
C LEU A 70 1.47 -5.55 -5.28
N ALA A 71 1.31 -4.91 -4.11
CA ALA A 71 2.03 -5.22 -2.88
C ALA A 71 1.22 -6.17 -1.97
N GLY A 72 1.91 -7.13 -1.33
CA GLY A 72 1.28 -8.10 -0.43
C GLY A 72 0.57 -7.44 0.76
N LYS A 73 1.17 -6.40 1.33
CA LYS A 73 0.57 -5.64 2.45
C LYS A 73 -0.73 -4.93 2.04
N ALA A 74 -0.79 -4.41 0.81
CA ALA A 74 -2.02 -3.81 0.28
C ALA A 74 -3.11 -4.86 0.07
N ALA A 75 -2.77 -6.03 -0.48
CA ALA A 75 -3.70 -7.14 -0.66
C ALA A 75 -4.25 -7.61 0.71
N LYS A 76 -3.39 -7.80 1.70
CA LYS A 76 -3.79 -8.21 3.04
C LYS A 76 -4.76 -7.22 3.68
N ARG A 77 -4.40 -5.93 3.67
CA ARG A 77 -5.26 -4.87 4.21
C ARG A 77 -6.62 -4.81 3.50
N MET A 78 -6.63 -5.05 2.19
CA MET A 78 -7.87 -5.10 1.42
C MET A 78 -8.72 -6.30 1.85
N ALA A 79 -8.11 -7.47 2.08
CA ALA A 79 -8.80 -8.65 2.58
C ALA A 79 -9.43 -8.42 3.95
N GLU A 80 -8.70 -7.84 4.89
CA GLU A 80 -9.19 -7.49 6.24
C GLU A 80 -10.36 -6.49 6.18
N ALA A 81 -10.24 -5.47 5.33
CA ALA A 81 -11.23 -4.40 5.23
C ALA A 81 -12.54 -4.82 4.55
N THR A 82 -12.50 -5.80 3.65
CA THR A 82 -13.65 -6.26 2.88
C THR A 82 -14.17 -7.64 3.30
N ASN A 83 -13.44 -8.31 4.20
CA ASN A 83 -13.67 -9.71 4.59
C ASN A 83 -13.77 -10.65 3.38
N GLN A 84 -12.95 -10.41 2.36
CA GLN A 84 -12.84 -11.18 1.12
C GLN A 84 -11.37 -11.52 0.86
N GLU A 85 -11.09 -12.68 0.29
CA GLU A 85 -9.72 -13.01 -0.11
C GLU A 85 -9.16 -11.98 -1.09
N ALA A 86 -7.90 -11.61 -0.90
CA ALA A 86 -7.16 -10.71 -1.78
C ALA A 86 -5.79 -11.28 -2.09
N TYR A 87 -5.31 -11.03 -3.30
CA TYR A 87 -4.07 -11.60 -3.78
C TYR A 87 -3.12 -10.53 -4.27
N THR A 88 -1.81 -10.80 -4.24
CA THR A 88 -0.92 -10.02 -5.10
C THR A 88 -1.19 -10.38 -6.56
N ILE A 89 -0.99 -9.41 -7.47
CA ILE A 89 -1.13 -9.64 -8.92
C ILE A 89 -0.29 -10.87 -9.34
N ALA A 90 0.94 -10.99 -8.84
CA ALA A 90 1.82 -12.12 -9.15
C ALA A 90 1.26 -13.47 -8.64
N ARG A 91 0.74 -13.52 -7.40
CA ARG A 91 0.13 -14.73 -6.85
C ARG A 91 -1.14 -15.11 -7.60
N PHE A 92 -1.96 -14.11 -7.92
CA PHE A 92 -3.18 -14.34 -8.69
C PHE A 92 -2.87 -14.94 -10.07
N ILE A 93 -1.95 -14.35 -10.84
CA ILE A 93 -1.57 -14.85 -12.16
C ILE A 93 -1.05 -16.29 -12.09
N ARG A 94 -0.22 -16.59 -11.08
CA ARG A 94 0.37 -17.94 -10.92
C ARG A 94 -0.69 -19.00 -10.65
N ASN A 95 -1.72 -18.68 -9.89
CA ASN A 95 -2.73 -19.62 -9.42
C ASN A 95 -4.04 -19.55 -10.24
N PHE A 96 -4.14 -18.62 -11.21
CA PHE A 96 -5.37 -18.42 -11.96
C PHE A 96 -5.67 -19.60 -12.88
N ASN A 97 -6.86 -20.13 -12.75
CA ASN A 97 -7.39 -21.15 -13.64
C ASN A 97 -8.75 -20.67 -14.20
N ALA A 98 -8.82 -20.42 -15.49
CA ALA A 98 -10.03 -19.90 -16.14
C ALA A 98 -11.25 -20.83 -15.98
N LYS A 99 -11.04 -22.14 -15.81
CA LYS A 99 -12.12 -23.12 -15.61
C LYS A 99 -12.91 -22.88 -14.32
N ASP A 100 -12.28 -22.35 -13.27
CA ASP A 100 -12.92 -22.07 -11.99
C ASP A 100 -13.97 -20.96 -12.07
N TYR A 101 -13.96 -20.20 -13.17
CA TYR A 101 -14.83 -19.05 -13.44
C TYR A 101 -15.75 -19.28 -14.65
N GLU A 102 -15.78 -20.48 -15.21
CA GLU A 102 -16.54 -20.78 -16.41
C GLU A 102 -18.05 -20.62 -16.15
N GLY A 103 -18.74 -19.95 -17.09
CA GLY A 103 -20.19 -19.67 -17.00
C GLY A 103 -20.57 -18.54 -16.04
N ARG A 104 -19.61 -17.92 -15.31
CA ARG A 104 -19.86 -16.85 -14.36
C ARG A 104 -19.18 -15.56 -14.77
N GLN A 105 -19.81 -14.43 -14.48
CA GLN A 105 -19.20 -13.12 -14.72
C GLN A 105 -18.14 -12.83 -13.66
N LEU A 106 -16.94 -12.44 -14.10
CA LEU A 106 -15.80 -12.10 -13.26
C LEU A 106 -15.56 -10.59 -13.24
N VAL A 107 -15.35 -10.03 -12.07
CA VAL A 107 -14.94 -8.65 -11.84
C VAL A 107 -13.62 -8.63 -11.10
N ILE A 108 -12.56 -8.20 -11.77
CA ILE A 108 -11.22 -8.02 -11.18
C ILE A 108 -11.11 -6.58 -10.66
N VAL A 109 -10.87 -6.43 -9.37
CA VAL A 109 -10.61 -5.13 -8.74
C VAL A 109 -9.13 -5.03 -8.44
N VAL A 110 -8.47 -4.08 -9.08
CA VAL A 110 -7.05 -3.76 -8.87
C VAL A 110 -6.97 -2.56 -7.94
N ASP A 111 -6.66 -2.78 -6.67
CA ASP A 111 -6.49 -1.68 -5.71
C ASP A 111 -5.06 -1.16 -5.69
N GLU A 112 -4.88 0.05 -5.14
CA GLU A 112 -3.63 0.81 -5.17
C GLU A 112 -3.04 0.87 -6.59
N SER A 113 -3.92 1.05 -7.60
CA SER A 113 -3.56 1.01 -9.03
C SER A 113 -2.53 2.07 -9.43
N SER A 114 -2.34 3.11 -8.63
CA SER A 114 -1.27 4.10 -8.83
C SER A 114 0.13 3.48 -8.79
N MET A 115 0.30 2.32 -8.15
CA MET A 115 1.57 1.60 -8.04
C MET A 115 1.78 0.56 -9.15
N VAL A 116 0.75 0.23 -9.93
CA VAL A 116 0.81 -0.87 -10.90
C VAL A 116 1.57 -0.44 -12.15
N ASP A 117 2.67 -1.13 -12.43
CA ASP A 117 3.50 -0.96 -13.61
C ASP A 117 2.88 -1.59 -14.86
N LEU A 118 3.39 -1.22 -16.03
CA LEU A 118 2.89 -1.71 -17.31
C LEU A 118 3.09 -3.24 -17.49
N PRO A 119 4.25 -3.84 -17.17
CA PRO A 119 4.43 -5.28 -17.24
C PRO A 119 3.44 -6.07 -16.36
N SER A 120 3.21 -5.63 -15.13
CA SER A 120 2.25 -6.28 -14.21
C SER A 120 0.82 -6.20 -14.73
N MET A 121 0.39 -5.04 -15.22
CA MET A 121 -0.93 -4.86 -15.80
C MET A 121 -1.09 -5.69 -17.09
N TYR A 122 -0.09 -5.72 -17.96
CA TYR A 122 -0.09 -6.53 -19.17
C TYR A 122 -0.27 -8.02 -18.86
N ARG A 123 0.51 -8.57 -17.90
CA ARG A 123 0.39 -9.97 -17.50
C ARG A 123 -0.98 -10.28 -16.92
N LEU A 124 -1.53 -9.38 -16.08
CA LEU A 124 -2.88 -9.53 -15.51
C LEU A 124 -3.94 -9.60 -16.61
N LEU A 125 -3.93 -8.65 -17.54
CA LEU A 125 -4.90 -8.60 -18.65
C LEU A 125 -4.78 -9.79 -19.61
N ARG A 126 -3.58 -10.35 -19.78
CA ARG A 126 -3.37 -11.55 -20.58
C ARG A 126 -3.84 -12.82 -19.88
N CYS A 127 -3.89 -12.83 -18.57
CA CYS A 127 -4.29 -13.97 -17.75
C CYS A 127 -5.82 -14.12 -17.69
N VAL A 128 -6.55 -13.02 -17.57
CA VAL A 128 -8.01 -13.03 -17.34
C VAL A 128 -8.78 -13.17 -18.64
N PRO A 129 -10.00 -13.80 -18.63
CA PRO A 129 -10.82 -13.96 -19.82
C PRO A 129 -11.31 -12.61 -20.35
N ASN A 130 -11.47 -12.53 -21.66
CA ASN A 130 -11.96 -11.31 -22.31
C ASN A 130 -13.35 -10.84 -21.83
N SER A 131 -14.15 -11.71 -21.22
CA SER A 131 -15.45 -11.39 -20.61
C SER A 131 -15.32 -10.71 -19.24
N ALA A 132 -14.18 -10.78 -18.59
CA ALA A 132 -13.97 -10.19 -17.27
C ALA A 132 -14.11 -8.66 -17.33
N HIS A 133 -14.67 -8.09 -16.25
CA HIS A 133 -14.61 -6.66 -16.01
C HIS A 133 -13.37 -6.34 -15.18
N VAL A 134 -12.69 -5.24 -15.49
CA VAL A 134 -11.51 -4.79 -14.75
C VAL A 134 -11.77 -3.39 -14.18
N ILE A 135 -11.62 -3.26 -12.88
CA ILE A 135 -11.78 -2.00 -12.16
C ILE A 135 -10.43 -1.61 -11.59
N MET A 136 -9.90 -0.48 -12.00
CA MET A 136 -8.70 0.10 -11.42
C MET A 136 -9.09 1.13 -10.36
N LEU A 137 -8.73 0.87 -9.10
CA LEU A 137 -8.96 1.78 -7.97
C LEU A 137 -7.63 2.34 -7.48
N GLY A 138 -7.51 3.66 -7.41
CA GLY A 138 -6.24 4.28 -7.02
C GLY A 138 -6.35 5.76 -6.71
N ASP A 139 -5.21 6.39 -6.55
CA ASP A 139 -5.06 7.82 -6.30
C ASP A 139 -3.91 8.38 -7.14
N ILE A 140 -4.24 9.15 -8.17
CA ILE A 140 -3.26 9.77 -9.07
C ILE A 140 -2.30 10.74 -8.34
N GLY A 141 -2.66 11.22 -7.15
CA GLY A 141 -1.80 12.08 -6.33
C GLY A 141 -0.73 11.32 -5.56
N GLN A 142 -0.84 10.00 -5.42
CA GLN A 142 0.17 9.16 -4.76
C GLN A 142 1.35 8.84 -5.67
N LEU A 143 2.39 8.24 -5.08
CA LEU A 143 3.59 7.84 -5.81
C LEU A 143 3.25 6.95 -7.02
N PRO A 144 3.88 7.25 -8.17
CA PRO A 144 3.78 6.41 -9.36
C PRO A 144 4.50 5.06 -9.15
N PRO A 145 4.31 4.08 -10.08
CA PRO A 145 5.04 2.83 -10.05
C PRO A 145 6.55 3.04 -10.01
N VAL A 146 7.27 2.17 -9.30
CA VAL A 146 8.74 2.18 -9.31
C VAL A 146 9.24 1.68 -10.67
N ASP A 147 8.63 0.61 -11.16
CA ASP A 147 8.98 -0.01 -12.43
C ASP A 147 8.39 0.74 -13.64
N PHE A 148 8.62 0.20 -14.82
CA PHE A 148 8.30 0.84 -16.09
C PHE A 148 6.80 1.04 -16.32
N GLY A 149 6.46 2.23 -16.80
CA GLY A 149 5.10 2.61 -17.22
C GLY A 149 4.32 3.35 -16.13
N LEU A 150 3.24 4.03 -16.58
CA LEU A 150 2.37 4.87 -15.73
C LEU A 150 0.90 4.57 -16.04
N VAL A 151 0.51 3.28 -16.01
CA VAL A 151 -0.80 2.84 -16.53
C VAL A 151 -1.95 3.68 -15.95
N PHE A 152 -2.06 3.75 -14.63
CA PHE A 152 -3.14 4.49 -13.98
C PHE A 152 -3.05 6.00 -14.27
N HIS A 153 -1.84 6.57 -14.21
CA HIS A 153 -1.61 8.01 -14.41
C HIS A 153 -1.88 8.47 -15.85
N GLU A 154 -1.62 7.61 -16.84
CA GLU A 154 -1.90 7.87 -18.27
C GLU A 154 -3.38 7.72 -18.59
N LEU A 155 -4.08 6.77 -17.95
CA LEU A 155 -5.48 6.48 -18.28
C LEU A 155 -6.48 7.40 -17.54
N VAL A 156 -6.17 7.86 -16.33
CA VAL A 156 -7.06 8.74 -15.55
C VAL A 156 -7.40 10.06 -16.29
N PRO A 157 -6.48 10.78 -16.95
CA PRO A 157 -6.81 12.02 -17.65
C PRO A 157 -7.60 11.80 -18.96
N MET A 158 -7.61 10.58 -19.52
CA MET A 158 -8.26 10.31 -20.79
C MET A 158 -9.80 10.41 -20.67
N HIS A 159 -10.43 11.18 -21.53
CA HIS A 159 -11.89 11.36 -21.55
C HIS A 159 -12.63 10.15 -22.10
N GLU A 160 -11.98 9.38 -22.96
CA GLU A 160 -12.53 8.23 -23.66
C GLU A 160 -12.71 7.00 -22.74
N ILE A 161 -12.07 7.01 -21.57
CA ILE A 161 -12.12 5.90 -20.60
C ILE A 161 -13.17 6.19 -19.54
N PRO A 162 -14.10 5.26 -19.28
CA PRO A 162 -15.05 5.37 -18.18
C PRO A 162 -14.32 5.55 -16.85
N LYS A 163 -14.61 6.64 -16.16
CA LYS A 163 -13.98 6.96 -14.89
C LYS A 163 -14.93 7.66 -13.94
N ILE A 164 -14.68 7.48 -12.65
CA ILE A 164 -15.38 8.18 -11.57
C ILE A 164 -14.31 8.70 -10.61
N THR A 165 -14.41 9.98 -10.25
CA THR A 165 -13.50 10.59 -9.28
C THR A 165 -14.26 10.86 -7.99
N LEU A 166 -13.87 10.15 -6.92
CA LEU A 166 -14.41 10.33 -5.59
C LEU A 166 -13.79 11.59 -4.97
N THR A 167 -14.62 12.57 -4.67
CA THR A 167 -14.18 13.88 -4.15
C THR A 167 -14.60 14.14 -2.71
N GLU A 168 -15.63 13.44 -2.22
CA GLU A 168 -16.17 13.66 -0.87
C GLU A 168 -15.29 12.99 0.18
N VAL A 169 -14.65 13.78 1.04
CA VAL A 169 -13.91 13.28 2.20
C VAL A 169 -14.90 12.88 3.29
N ARG A 170 -14.93 11.60 3.65
CA ARG A 170 -15.85 11.01 4.64
C ARG A 170 -15.11 10.36 5.81
N ARG A 171 -13.97 10.92 6.24
CA ARG A 171 -13.34 10.46 7.48
C ARG A 171 -14.28 10.73 8.66
N GLN A 172 -14.48 9.73 9.51
CA GLN A 172 -15.38 9.79 10.67
C GLN A 172 -14.99 10.87 11.68
N ASP A 173 -13.71 11.26 11.74
CA ASP A 173 -13.24 12.37 12.56
C ASP A 173 -13.30 13.69 11.80
N ARG A 174 -14.42 14.40 11.99
CA ARG A 174 -14.62 15.78 11.50
C ARG A 174 -13.61 16.78 12.08
N LEU A 175 -12.83 16.38 13.07
CA LEU A 175 -11.84 17.22 13.77
C LEU A 175 -10.41 17.09 13.22
N SER A 176 -10.11 16.11 12.33
CA SER A 176 -8.76 15.95 11.80
C SER A 176 -8.46 16.91 10.65
N ASN A 177 -7.32 17.58 10.75
CA ASN A 177 -6.81 18.49 9.72
C ASN A 177 -5.94 17.77 8.67
N ILE A 178 -5.57 16.50 8.90
CA ILE A 178 -4.75 15.70 7.98
C ILE A 178 -5.33 15.68 6.56
N PRO A 179 -6.64 15.48 6.32
CA PRO A 179 -7.22 15.52 4.99
C PRO A 179 -7.07 16.87 4.29
N ALA A 180 -7.28 17.98 5.01
CA ALA A 180 -7.16 19.33 4.45
C ALA A 180 -5.70 19.65 4.09
N ILE A 181 -4.76 19.31 4.97
CA ILE A 181 -3.32 19.45 4.74
C ILE A 181 -2.87 18.60 3.55
N SER A 182 -3.32 17.34 3.49
CA SER A 182 -3.03 16.45 2.37
C SER A 182 -3.55 17.01 1.05
N ALA A 183 -4.77 17.56 1.04
CA ALA A 183 -5.36 18.16 -0.16
C ALA A 183 -4.57 19.40 -0.62
N ALA A 184 -4.14 20.25 0.31
CA ALA A 184 -3.29 21.41 -0.01
C ALA A 184 -1.97 20.96 -0.66
N ILE A 185 -1.28 19.99 -0.07
CA ILE A 185 -0.03 19.42 -0.61
C ILE A 185 -0.26 18.79 -1.98
N ARG A 186 -1.34 18.02 -2.14
CA ARG A 186 -1.71 17.43 -3.44
C ARG A 186 -1.87 18.49 -4.53
N ASN A 187 -2.37 19.64 -4.18
CA ASN A 187 -2.59 20.78 -5.10
C ASN A 187 -1.35 21.69 -5.25
N GLY A 188 -0.21 21.33 -4.65
CA GLY A 188 1.01 22.13 -4.70
C GLY A 188 0.97 23.40 -3.84
N VAL A 189 0.04 23.46 -2.89
CA VAL A 189 -0.11 24.60 -1.97
C VAL A 189 0.57 24.28 -0.65
N LEU A 190 1.44 25.18 -0.19
CA LEU A 190 2.06 25.05 1.13
C LEU A 190 1.03 25.34 2.22
N PRO A 191 0.67 24.34 3.06
CA PRO A 191 -0.31 24.55 4.11
C PRO A 191 0.29 25.27 5.32
N THR A 192 -0.58 25.81 6.16
CA THR A 192 -0.21 26.24 7.52
C THR A 192 -0.24 25.05 8.47
N PHE A 193 0.68 25.02 9.44
CA PHE A 193 0.84 23.91 10.39
C PHE A 193 0.55 24.36 11.82
N SER A 194 -0.65 24.91 12.05
CA SER A 194 -1.09 25.42 13.35
C SER A 194 -2.12 24.50 14.03
N TYR A 195 -1.96 23.19 13.89
CA TYR A 195 -2.93 22.20 14.33
C TYR A 195 -2.30 21.18 15.30
N ASP A 196 -3.08 20.66 16.23
CA ASP A 196 -2.62 19.68 17.21
C ASP A 196 -2.29 18.30 16.58
N ASP A 197 -3.00 17.97 15.50
CA ASP A 197 -2.83 16.70 14.77
C ASP A 197 -1.84 16.77 13.61
N VAL A 198 -1.38 17.97 13.20
CA VAL A 198 -0.33 18.16 12.18
C VAL A 198 0.68 19.19 12.67
N VAL A 199 1.79 18.71 13.21
CA VAL A 199 2.81 19.50 13.87
C VAL A 199 4.04 19.64 12.97
N HIS A 200 4.45 20.85 12.66
CA HIS A 200 5.74 21.13 12.03
C HIS A 200 6.77 21.53 13.08
N ILE A 201 7.95 20.92 13.02
CA ILE A 201 9.09 21.18 13.88
C ILE A 201 10.25 21.66 13.01
N ASP A 202 10.47 22.99 13.00
CA ASP A 202 11.54 23.60 12.20
C ASP A 202 12.90 23.37 12.87
N ILE A 203 13.67 22.47 12.32
CA ILE A 203 15.01 22.14 12.79
C ILE A 203 15.93 22.00 11.57
N ASN A 204 17.11 22.58 11.66
CA ASN A 204 18.16 22.48 10.66
C ASN A 204 19.24 21.51 11.08
N GLY A 205 19.82 20.81 10.09
CA GLY A 205 20.93 19.88 10.27
C GLY A 205 20.49 18.43 10.51
N THR A 206 20.99 17.55 9.64
CA THR A 206 20.66 16.12 9.58
C THR A 206 20.71 15.41 10.94
N ASN A 207 21.76 15.66 11.73
CA ASN A 207 21.90 15.05 13.06
C ASN A 207 20.84 15.53 14.07
N ALA A 208 20.44 16.80 14.02
CA ALA A 208 19.41 17.33 14.91
C ALA A 208 18.04 16.79 14.55
N ILE A 209 17.72 16.74 13.24
CA ILE A 209 16.50 16.13 12.70
C ILE A 209 16.38 14.67 13.12
N GLN A 210 17.42 13.86 12.94
CA GLN A 210 17.45 12.45 13.34
C GLN A 210 17.20 12.27 14.84
N ARG A 211 17.90 13.05 15.70
CA ARG A 211 17.72 12.99 17.15
C ARG A 211 16.29 13.33 17.55
N ARG A 212 15.71 14.38 16.95
CA ARG A 212 14.34 14.79 17.25
C ARG A 212 13.30 13.75 16.80
N ALA A 213 13.49 13.17 15.61
CA ALA A 213 12.62 12.10 15.12
C ALA A 213 12.63 10.87 16.05
N VAL A 214 13.83 10.44 16.45
CA VAL A 214 13.97 9.32 17.40
C VAL A 214 13.39 9.67 18.78
N SER A 215 13.58 10.87 19.28
CA SER A 215 12.99 11.31 20.57
C SER A 215 11.47 11.21 20.57
N ILE A 216 10.79 11.71 19.53
CA ILE A 216 9.34 11.64 19.42
C ILE A 216 8.87 10.18 19.22
N TYR A 217 9.61 9.40 18.43
CA TYR A 217 9.30 7.98 18.22
C TYR A 217 9.29 7.21 19.54
N LEU A 218 10.28 7.45 20.41
CA LEU A 218 10.44 6.75 21.68
C LEU A 218 9.34 7.09 22.72
N GLU A 219 8.57 8.17 22.52
CA GLU A 219 7.42 8.50 23.37
C GLU A 219 6.27 7.50 23.20
N LYS A 220 6.04 7.01 21.94
CA LYS A 220 4.97 6.07 21.59
C LYS A 220 5.42 5.15 20.44
N PRO A 221 6.35 4.22 20.67
CA PRO A 221 6.96 3.42 19.61
C PRO A 221 5.97 2.50 18.89
N ASP A 222 4.95 1.97 19.59
CA ASP A 222 3.98 1.05 19.02
C ASP A 222 2.94 1.74 18.12
N GLU A 223 2.72 3.04 18.33
CA GLU A 223 1.75 3.81 17.55
C GLU A 223 2.39 4.62 16.43
N THR A 224 3.72 4.77 16.45
CA THR A 224 4.45 5.72 15.61
C THR A 224 5.29 5.03 14.54
N GLN A 225 5.31 5.59 13.34
CA GLN A 225 6.21 5.18 12.27
C GLN A 225 7.01 6.37 11.74
N ILE A 226 8.35 6.21 11.66
CA ILE A 226 9.20 7.20 11.01
C ILE A 226 9.26 6.90 9.51
N ILE A 227 9.04 7.92 8.68
CA ILE A 227 9.03 7.82 7.22
C ILE A 227 10.04 8.82 6.65
N CYS A 228 10.91 8.34 5.76
CA CYS A 228 11.99 9.13 5.15
C CYS A 228 11.98 9.02 3.64
N ALA A 229 12.51 10.02 2.96
CA ALA A 229 12.63 10.03 1.50
C ALA A 229 13.75 9.10 0.99
N THR A 230 14.83 8.88 1.76
CA THR A 230 16.01 8.14 1.33
C THR A 230 16.34 6.95 2.20
N THR A 231 16.88 5.90 1.59
CA THR A 231 17.37 4.70 2.32
C THR A 231 18.52 5.04 3.28
N LYS A 232 19.37 6.01 2.93
CA LYS A 232 20.46 6.45 3.82
C LYS A 232 19.89 6.99 5.14
N MET A 233 18.90 7.88 5.08
CA MET A 233 18.26 8.45 6.27
C MET A 233 17.56 7.36 7.10
N VAL A 234 16.88 6.42 6.45
CA VAL A 234 16.27 5.25 7.10
C VAL A 234 17.30 4.45 7.89
N ASN A 235 18.43 4.11 7.26
CA ASN A 235 19.49 3.33 7.92
C ASN A 235 20.11 4.07 9.11
N ASP A 236 20.35 5.37 8.95
CA ASP A 236 20.93 6.19 10.03
C ASP A 236 19.97 6.29 11.23
N ILE A 237 18.68 6.48 11.00
CA ILE A 237 17.67 6.51 12.06
C ILE A 237 17.49 5.14 12.70
N ASN A 238 17.41 4.06 11.92
CA ASN A 238 17.30 2.70 12.44
C ASN A 238 18.48 2.36 13.37
N LYS A 239 19.73 2.69 12.97
CA LYS A 239 20.92 2.51 13.82
C LYS A 239 20.79 3.26 15.15
N ARG A 240 20.25 4.49 15.13
CA ARG A 240 20.02 5.27 16.35
C ARG A 240 18.97 4.62 17.24
N CYS A 241 17.85 4.15 16.68
CA CYS A 241 16.80 3.47 17.44
C CYS A 241 17.32 2.19 18.09
N VAL A 242 18.04 1.36 17.35
CA VAL A 242 18.67 0.12 17.84
C VAL A 242 19.63 0.40 19.01
N ALA A 243 20.33 1.54 19.01
CA ALA A 243 21.23 1.91 20.10
C ALA A 243 20.53 2.12 21.45
N PHE A 244 19.24 2.48 21.45
CA PHE A 244 18.42 2.58 22.66
C PHE A 244 17.90 1.23 23.15
N ASN A 245 17.79 0.23 22.27
CA ASN A 245 17.38 -1.11 22.67
C ASN A 245 18.56 -1.85 23.35
N LYS A 246 18.45 -2.08 24.65
CA LYS A 246 19.45 -2.79 25.47
C LYS A 246 19.07 -4.25 25.73
N SER A 247 18.05 -4.76 25.04
CA SER A 247 17.58 -6.13 25.21
C SER A 247 18.56 -7.16 24.64
N LYS A 248 18.29 -8.44 24.92
CA LYS A 248 19.12 -9.57 24.49
C LYS A 248 19.20 -9.63 22.95
N PRO A 249 20.38 -9.89 22.38
CA PRO A 249 20.52 -10.09 20.94
C PRO A 249 19.89 -11.42 20.52
N LEU A 250 19.38 -11.45 19.29
CA LEU A 250 19.01 -12.67 18.58
C LEU A 250 20.31 -13.40 18.18
N ARG A 251 20.43 -14.67 18.56
CA ARG A 251 21.64 -15.46 18.34
C ARG A 251 21.35 -16.57 17.34
N VAL A 252 22.25 -16.75 16.39
CA VAL A 252 22.19 -17.79 15.38
C VAL A 252 23.33 -18.76 15.60
N PHE A 253 23.04 -20.05 15.52
CA PHE A 253 24.06 -21.08 15.55
C PHE A 253 24.68 -21.24 14.17
N ILE A 254 25.97 -21.13 14.08
CA ILE A 254 26.75 -21.30 12.84
C ILE A 254 27.51 -22.61 12.94
N GLU A 255 27.13 -23.57 12.11
CA GLU A 255 27.67 -24.93 12.12
C GLU A 255 29.15 -24.97 11.80
N GLU A 256 29.63 -24.18 10.82
CA GLU A 256 31.04 -24.15 10.40
C GLU A 256 32.01 -23.78 11.53
N VAL A 257 31.55 -23.00 12.48
CA VAL A 257 32.36 -22.58 13.64
C VAL A 257 31.87 -23.16 14.96
N ASN A 258 30.82 -23.98 14.91
CA ASN A 258 30.20 -24.67 16.05
C ASN A 258 29.92 -23.74 17.23
N ARG A 259 29.36 -22.55 16.95
CA ARG A 259 29.06 -21.56 17.99
C ARG A 259 27.88 -20.65 17.62
N TYR A 260 27.33 -20.03 18.69
CA TYR A 260 26.32 -18.98 18.51
C TYR A 260 26.98 -17.62 18.27
N LEU A 261 26.48 -16.89 17.27
CA LEU A 261 26.85 -15.51 16.99
C LEU A 261 25.66 -14.58 17.21
N ASP A 262 25.94 -13.42 17.78
CA ASP A 262 24.94 -12.36 17.92
C ASP A 262 24.65 -11.73 16.55
N THR A 263 23.39 -11.62 16.21
CA THR A 263 22.95 -10.85 15.03
C THR A 263 22.81 -9.36 15.38
N GLU A 264 22.51 -8.54 14.39
CA GLU A 264 22.16 -7.13 14.62
C GLU A 264 20.79 -6.92 15.28
N PHE A 265 19.95 -7.97 15.32
CA PHE A 265 18.60 -7.92 15.86
C PHE A 265 18.56 -8.28 17.34
N LYS A 266 17.62 -7.66 18.06
CA LYS A 266 17.42 -7.86 19.50
C LYS A 266 15.95 -8.10 19.82
N LEU A 267 15.69 -8.68 20.98
CA LEU A 267 14.35 -8.75 21.54
C LEU A 267 13.72 -7.35 21.54
N HIS A 268 12.45 -7.25 21.14
CA HIS A 268 11.64 -6.03 20.98
C HIS A 268 12.03 -5.14 19.79
N ASP A 269 12.97 -5.53 18.94
CA ASP A 269 13.24 -4.78 17.73
C ASP A 269 12.04 -4.80 16.79
N LYS A 270 11.72 -3.63 16.23
CA LYS A 270 10.75 -3.51 15.13
C LYS A 270 11.43 -3.87 13.83
N VAL A 271 10.86 -4.85 13.13
CA VAL A 271 11.46 -5.45 11.94
C VAL A 271 10.50 -5.48 10.77
N MET A 272 11.05 -5.61 9.56
CA MET A 272 10.30 -5.77 8.32
C MET A 272 10.91 -6.89 7.49
N CYS A 273 10.07 -7.72 6.91
CA CYS A 273 10.44 -8.67 5.87
C CYS A 273 10.63 -7.91 4.55
N CYS A 274 11.78 -8.12 3.89
CA CYS A 274 12.13 -7.45 2.64
C CYS A 274 12.08 -8.37 1.40
N SER A 275 11.56 -9.59 1.58
CA SER A 275 11.37 -10.58 0.51
C SER A 275 9.98 -11.23 0.64
N ASN A 276 9.49 -11.84 -0.44
CA ASN A 276 8.30 -12.67 -0.34
C ASN A 276 8.73 -14.09 0.08
N LEU A 277 8.35 -14.50 1.27
CA LEU A 277 8.57 -15.83 1.84
C LEU A 277 7.22 -16.55 1.91
N TYR A 278 6.80 -17.13 0.80
CA TYR A 278 5.45 -17.72 0.65
C TYR A 278 5.23 -18.89 1.60
N ASP A 279 6.27 -19.68 1.89
CA ASP A 279 6.22 -20.83 2.80
C ASP A 279 6.00 -20.42 4.25
N HIS A 280 6.32 -19.17 4.58
CA HIS A 280 6.09 -18.56 5.89
C HIS A 280 4.86 -17.62 5.90
N ASP A 281 4.11 -17.54 4.81
CA ASP A 281 3.03 -16.55 4.61
C ASP A 281 3.46 -15.10 4.92
N LEU A 282 4.70 -14.77 4.55
CA LEU A 282 5.30 -13.45 4.71
C LEU A 282 5.51 -12.78 3.36
N MET A 283 5.05 -11.54 3.27
CA MET A 283 5.20 -10.73 2.07
C MET A 283 6.24 -9.63 2.28
N ASN A 284 6.86 -9.19 1.18
CA ASN A 284 7.71 -8.01 1.21
C ASN A 284 6.92 -6.80 1.78
N GLY A 285 7.48 -6.17 2.82
CA GLY A 285 6.84 -5.09 3.55
C GLY A 285 6.06 -5.52 4.80
N SER A 286 5.87 -6.83 5.07
CA SER A 286 5.30 -7.28 6.35
C SER A 286 6.17 -6.78 7.51
N THR A 287 5.54 -6.18 8.53
CA THR A 287 6.21 -5.60 9.70
C THR A 287 5.82 -6.37 10.96
N GLY A 288 6.69 -6.35 11.96
CA GLY A 288 6.45 -7.04 13.24
C GLY A 288 7.49 -6.67 14.29
N HIS A 289 7.40 -7.30 15.44
CA HIS A 289 8.32 -7.13 16.57
C HIS A 289 8.89 -8.49 17.00
N ILE A 290 10.17 -8.54 17.32
CA ILE A 290 10.78 -9.73 17.90
C ILE A 290 10.24 -9.89 19.32
N CYS A 291 9.34 -10.85 19.53
CA CYS A 291 8.66 -11.07 20.81
C CYS A 291 9.36 -12.11 21.67
N GLN A 292 10.21 -12.96 21.08
CA GLN A 292 10.97 -13.98 21.81
C GLN A 292 12.32 -14.25 21.14
N VAL A 293 13.34 -14.47 21.97
CA VAL A 293 14.70 -14.88 21.56
C VAL A 293 15.08 -16.12 22.34
N TYR A 294 15.49 -17.17 21.66
CA TYR A 294 15.91 -18.41 22.29
C TYR A 294 17.40 -18.35 22.65
N ASN A 295 17.77 -18.90 23.82
CA ASN A 295 19.17 -19.03 24.22
C ASN A 295 19.89 -20.13 23.43
N VAL A 296 19.14 -21.18 23.05
CA VAL A 296 19.57 -22.33 22.24
C VAL A 296 18.53 -22.51 21.15
N MET A 297 18.97 -22.77 19.92
CA MET A 297 18.07 -23.03 18.79
C MET A 297 17.10 -24.17 19.12
N LYS A 298 15.86 -24.05 18.65
CA LYS A 298 14.86 -25.11 18.76
C LYS A 298 14.73 -25.80 17.42
N ILE A 299 14.68 -27.12 17.44
CA ILE A 299 14.33 -27.94 16.29
C ILE A 299 12.85 -28.30 16.44
N LEU A 300 12.03 -27.71 15.58
CA LEU A 300 10.59 -27.96 15.55
C LEU A 300 10.32 -29.00 14.46
N LYS A 301 9.66 -30.09 14.85
CA LYS A 301 9.20 -31.10 13.90
C LYS A 301 7.84 -30.69 13.35
N ASN A 302 7.68 -30.77 12.05
CA ASN A 302 6.39 -30.57 11.41
C ASN A 302 5.66 -31.93 11.42
N ASP A 303 4.47 -32.01 12.04
CA ASP A 303 3.71 -33.28 12.17
C ASP A 303 3.28 -33.85 10.81
N ASP A 304 3.23 -33.02 9.74
CA ASP A 304 2.77 -33.43 8.40
C ASP A 304 3.87 -33.76 7.39
N ASN A 305 5.13 -33.38 7.67
CA ASN A 305 6.29 -33.68 6.81
C ASN A 305 7.52 -33.94 7.68
N ASP A 306 8.39 -34.86 7.28
CA ASP A 306 9.67 -35.18 7.98
C ASP A 306 10.69 -34.00 8.01
N GLU A 307 10.24 -32.77 7.71
CA GLU A 307 11.07 -31.57 7.70
C GLU A 307 11.15 -30.94 9.09
N SER A 308 12.37 -30.79 9.60
CA SER A 308 12.63 -30.07 10.85
C SER A 308 12.96 -28.60 10.57
N LEU A 309 12.24 -27.68 11.23
CA LEU A 309 12.50 -26.25 11.18
C LEU A 309 13.40 -25.85 12.35
N THR A 310 14.57 -25.27 12.08
CA THR A 310 15.40 -24.67 13.11
C THR A 310 14.92 -23.25 13.40
N SER A 311 14.58 -22.98 14.66
CA SER A 311 14.13 -21.67 15.12
C SER A 311 15.05 -21.05 16.15
N PHE A 312 15.24 -19.74 16.05
CA PHE A 312 16.06 -18.92 16.94
C PHE A 312 15.25 -17.97 17.84
N GLY A 313 13.94 -17.88 17.63
CA GLY A 313 13.03 -17.02 18.37
C GLY A 313 11.68 -16.88 17.68
N LYS A 314 10.92 -15.86 18.06
CA LYS A 314 9.62 -15.55 17.45
C LYS A 314 9.46 -14.07 17.12
N ILE A 315 8.73 -13.81 16.05
CA ILE A 315 8.26 -12.47 15.69
C ILE A 315 6.73 -12.47 15.74
N LEU A 316 6.17 -11.51 16.47
CA LEU A 316 4.76 -11.15 16.36
C LEU A 316 4.62 -10.16 15.19
N TRP A 317 3.99 -10.60 14.12
CA TRP A 317 3.77 -9.78 12.94
C TRP A 317 2.51 -8.92 13.08
N ASP A 318 2.41 -7.86 12.26
CA ASP A 318 1.26 -6.94 12.27
C ASP A 318 -0.08 -7.62 11.94
N ASP A 319 -0.06 -8.88 11.51
CA ASP A 319 -1.26 -9.70 11.33
C ASP A 319 -1.75 -10.40 12.60
N GLY A 320 -1.07 -10.14 13.71
CA GLY A 320 -1.37 -10.78 15.00
C GLY A 320 -0.88 -12.22 15.12
N ILE A 321 -0.14 -12.74 14.11
CA ILE A 321 0.35 -14.12 14.12
C ILE A 321 1.82 -14.14 14.53
N GLU A 322 2.13 -14.97 15.53
CA GLU A 322 3.51 -15.28 15.87
C GLU A 322 4.08 -16.31 14.89
N ARG A 323 5.26 -16.02 14.32
CA ARG A 323 5.99 -16.97 13.49
C ARG A 323 7.40 -17.17 14.02
N GLU A 324 7.85 -18.42 13.91
CA GLU A 324 9.21 -18.81 14.29
C GLU A 324 10.26 -18.15 13.39
N ILE A 325 11.40 -17.77 13.97
CA ILE A 325 12.50 -17.12 13.25
C ILE A 325 13.44 -18.20 12.71
N SER A 326 13.34 -18.48 11.42
CA SER A 326 14.29 -19.31 10.67
C SER A 326 15.42 -18.47 10.07
N LEU A 327 16.44 -19.13 9.50
CA LEU A 327 17.53 -18.45 8.78
C LEU A 327 17.00 -17.65 7.58
N ASP A 328 16.04 -18.19 6.84
CA ASP A 328 15.44 -17.52 5.68
C ASP A 328 14.74 -16.21 6.09
N ILE A 329 14.03 -16.24 7.22
CA ILE A 329 13.41 -15.05 7.78
C ILE A 329 14.50 -14.05 8.18
N ILE A 330 15.55 -14.45 8.91
CA ILE A 330 16.63 -13.55 9.32
C ILE A 330 17.28 -12.86 8.13
N ASN A 331 17.57 -13.60 7.07
CA ASN A 331 18.18 -13.07 5.85
C ASN A 331 17.28 -12.02 5.15
N ALA A 332 15.97 -12.17 5.28
CA ALA A 332 14.99 -11.25 4.74
C ALA A 332 14.66 -10.05 5.67
N LEU A 333 15.11 -10.07 6.94
CA LEU A 333 14.78 -9.01 7.90
C LEU A 333 15.59 -7.73 7.67
N ARG A 334 14.96 -6.62 8.01
CA ARG A 334 15.61 -5.31 8.25
C ARG A 334 14.92 -4.62 9.42
N HIS A 335 15.64 -3.75 10.12
CA HIS A 335 15.01 -2.89 11.12
C HIS A 335 13.98 -1.96 10.48
N ALA A 336 12.86 -1.74 11.15
CA ALA A 336 11.70 -1.02 10.63
C ALA A 336 11.21 0.12 11.53
N TYR A 337 12.03 0.65 12.42
CA TYR A 337 11.74 1.87 13.17
C TYR A 337 11.49 3.06 12.24
N ALA A 338 12.31 3.14 11.20
CA ALA A 338 12.11 4.01 10.05
C ALA A 338 12.00 3.19 8.76
N MET A 339 11.22 3.68 7.79
CA MET A 339 11.11 3.11 6.45
C MET A 339 11.04 4.21 5.39
N THR A 340 11.25 3.84 4.12
CA THR A 340 11.09 4.81 3.02
C THR A 340 9.60 5.06 2.73
N ILE A 341 9.29 6.21 2.13
CA ILE A 341 7.93 6.55 1.68
C ILE A 341 7.39 5.46 0.75
N HIS A 342 8.21 4.92 -0.15
CA HIS A 342 7.82 3.83 -1.05
C HIS A 342 7.40 2.56 -0.28
N LYS A 343 8.17 2.17 0.75
CA LYS A 343 7.85 1.00 1.57
C LYS A 343 6.66 1.20 2.49
N SER A 344 6.24 2.44 2.75
CA SER A 344 5.05 2.76 3.53
C SER A 344 3.76 2.70 2.71
N GLN A 345 3.84 2.58 1.37
CA GLN A 345 2.67 2.47 0.51
C GLN A 345 1.82 1.25 0.90
N GLY A 346 0.50 1.38 0.82
CA GLY A 346 -0.44 0.36 1.29
C GLY A 346 -0.54 0.23 2.82
N SER A 347 0.25 0.98 3.61
CA SER A 347 0.20 0.97 5.07
C SER A 347 -0.50 2.20 5.63
N GLN A 348 -0.99 2.10 6.89
CA GLN A 348 -1.45 3.23 7.68
C GLN A 348 -0.95 3.07 9.11
N PHE A 349 -0.66 4.19 9.77
CA PHE A 349 -0.14 4.24 11.13
C PHE A 349 -0.92 5.29 11.93
N LYS A 350 -1.10 5.09 13.21
CA LYS A 350 -1.76 6.09 14.06
C LYS A 350 -1.01 7.42 14.00
N GLN A 351 0.30 7.38 14.21
CA GLN A 351 1.16 8.56 14.17
C GLN A 351 2.29 8.36 13.14
N VAL A 352 2.59 9.40 12.38
CA VAL A 352 3.66 9.38 11.40
C VAL A 352 4.63 10.55 11.65
N ILE A 353 5.92 10.23 11.67
CA ILE A 353 6.99 11.22 11.68
C ILE A 353 7.58 11.27 10.27
N ILE A 354 7.44 12.40 9.59
CA ILE A 354 8.00 12.63 8.26
C ILE A 354 9.27 13.46 8.42
N VAL A 355 10.39 12.89 7.98
CA VAL A 355 11.68 13.54 8.02
C VAL A 355 11.90 14.33 6.74
N LEU A 356 11.92 15.65 6.86
CA LEU A 356 12.23 16.60 5.78
C LEU A 356 13.74 16.89 5.81
N ASP A 357 14.50 16.17 4.99
CA ASP A 357 15.92 16.44 4.79
C ASP A 357 16.21 16.57 3.29
N LYS A 358 17.35 17.15 2.95
CA LYS A 358 17.76 17.33 1.54
C LYS A 358 17.80 15.97 0.84
N ALA A 359 16.85 15.76 -0.05
CA ALA A 359 16.78 14.60 -0.92
C ALA A 359 16.59 15.07 -2.37
N PRO A 360 17.46 14.66 -3.30
CA PRO A 360 17.44 15.18 -4.68
C PRO A 360 16.14 14.91 -5.42
N ASN A 361 15.35 13.91 -4.98
CA ASN A 361 14.14 13.45 -5.66
C ASN A 361 12.87 13.62 -4.83
N ILE A 362 12.92 14.42 -3.74
CA ILE A 362 11.69 14.67 -2.98
C ILE A 362 10.75 15.54 -3.82
N ASP A 363 9.51 15.10 -3.94
CA ASP A 363 8.50 15.76 -4.73
C ASP A 363 7.15 15.82 -4.03
N ARG A 364 6.19 16.46 -4.66
CA ARG A 364 4.83 16.62 -4.16
C ARG A 364 4.15 15.29 -3.90
N THR A 365 4.32 14.30 -4.79
CA THR A 365 3.67 12.99 -4.66
C THR A 365 4.24 12.19 -3.48
N MET A 366 5.54 12.31 -3.22
CA MET A 366 6.19 11.75 -2.05
C MET A 366 5.65 12.35 -0.75
N CYS A 367 5.58 13.68 -0.68
CA CYS A 367 5.07 14.38 0.51
C CYS A 367 3.59 14.04 0.77
N TYR A 368 2.76 14.04 -0.27
CA TYR A 368 1.37 13.65 -0.19
C TYR A 368 1.21 12.20 0.27
N THR A 369 1.97 11.27 -0.33
CA THR A 369 1.93 9.85 0.04
C THR A 369 2.31 9.67 1.50
N ALA A 370 3.35 10.32 1.99
CA ALA A 370 3.83 10.20 3.37
C ALA A 370 2.78 10.69 4.38
N ILE A 371 2.18 11.87 4.15
CA ILE A 371 1.17 12.44 5.07
C ILE A 371 -0.09 11.58 5.11
N THR A 372 -0.51 11.04 3.97
CA THR A 372 -1.70 10.18 3.89
C THR A 372 -1.53 8.83 4.58
N ARG A 373 -0.34 8.48 5.05
CA ARG A 373 -0.11 7.27 5.88
C ARG A 373 -0.58 7.44 7.32
N ALA A 374 -0.74 8.68 7.80
CA ALA A 374 -1.20 8.94 9.16
C ALA A 374 -2.73 8.86 9.29
N VAL A 375 -3.17 8.32 10.42
CA VAL A 375 -4.59 8.26 10.81
C VAL A 375 -4.93 9.38 11.80
N GLU A 376 -4.10 9.58 12.83
CA GLU A 376 -4.40 10.47 13.96
C GLU A 376 -3.47 11.68 14.03
N LYS A 377 -2.15 11.48 13.78
CA LYS A 377 -1.18 12.56 13.96
C LYS A 377 -0.01 12.51 12.98
N VAL A 378 0.45 13.68 12.57
CA VAL A 378 1.63 13.87 11.71
C VAL A 378 2.61 14.82 12.39
N TYR A 379 3.86 14.43 12.42
CA TYR A 379 5.01 15.30 12.72
C TYR A 379 5.84 15.48 11.46
N LEU A 380 6.01 16.73 11.01
CA LEU A 380 6.96 17.10 9.96
C LEU A 380 8.19 17.68 10.63
N ILE A 381 9.35 17.03 10.50
CA ILE A 381 10.57 17.46 11.15
C ILE A 381 11.60 17.86 10.10
N GLY A 382 12.01 19.11 10.12
CA GLY A 382 13.00 19.68 9.22
C GLY A 382 12.56 21.01 8.63
N PRO A 383 13.42 21.63 7.79
CA PRO A 383 13.17 22.97 7.28
C PRO A 383 12.02 23.00 6.27
N LEU A 384 11.13 23.97 6.44
CA LEU A 384 9.92 24.09 5.62
C LEU A 384 10.21 24.42 4.14
N ASN A 385 11.36 25.01 3.84
CA ASN A 385 11.78 25.28 2.47
C ASN A 385 11.96 24.00 1.64
N ILE A 386 12.30 22.88 2.26
CA ILE A 386 12.39 21.58 1.57
C ILE A 386 10.99 21.13 1.13
N LEU A 387 9.98 21.24 1.99
CA LEU A 387 8.61 20.97 1.61
C LEU A 387 8.15 21.92 0.49
N SER A 388 8.40 23.22 0.65
CA SER A 388 8.03 24.22 -0.37
C SER A 388 8.65 23.91 -1.74
N GLN A 389 9.92 23.53 -1.79
CA GLN A 389 10.58 23.08 -3.03
C GLN A 389 9.97 21.80 -3.58
N ALA A 390 9.68 20.80 -2.73
CA ALA A 390 9.06 19.54 -3.15
C ALA A 390 7.69 19.78 -3.82
N LEU A 391 6.92 20.75 -3.35
CA LEU A 391 5.59 21.06 -3.87
C LEU A 391 5.61 21.61 -5.32
N THR A 392 6.73 22.15 -5.77
CA THR A 392 6.89 22.68 -7.14
C THR A 392 7.20 21.59 -8.17
N HIS A 393 7.45 20.35 -7.73
CA HIS A 393 7.88 19.24 -8.58
C HIS A 393 6.92 18.06 -8.47
N GLU A 394 6.77 17.34 -9.57
CA GLU A 394 5.99 16.10 -9.66
C GLU A 394 6.75 15.09 -10.52
N SER A 395 7.16 13.96 -9.93
CA SER A 395 8.03 12.98 -10.60
C SER A 395 7.34 12.23 -11.74
N ALA A 396 6.03 12.01 -11.61
CA ALA A 396 5.24 11.32 -12.65
C ALA A 396 5.26 12.07 -13.98
N SER A 397 5.18 13.42 -13.95
CA SER A 397 5.16 14.25 -15.15
C SER A 397 6.47 14.25 -15.95
N LYS A 398 7.57 13.79 -15.34
CA LYS A 398 8.90 13.74 -15.98
C LYS A 398 9.18 12.43 -16.70
N ARG A 399 8.33 11.42 -16.54
CA ARG A 399 8.53 10.12 -17.19
C ARG A 399 7.97 10.15 -18.60
N ASN A 400 8.80 9.79 -19.57
CA ASN A 400 8.39 9.70 -20.98
C ASN A 400 7.64 8.36 -21.18
N VAL A 401 6.32 8.40 -21.28
CA VAL A 401 5.44 7.25 -21.47
C VAL A 401 4.48 7.51 -22.62
N ASP A 402 4.30 6.54 -23.52
CA ASP A 402 3.50 6.67 -24.73
C ASP A 402 2.19 5.84 -24.69
N LEU A 403 1.85 5.28 -23.53
CA LEU A 403 0.68 4.41 -23.39
C LEU A 403 -0.63 5.16 -23.74
N GLY A 404 -0.78 6.36 -23.22
CA GLY A 404 -1.99 7.18 -23.44
C GLY A 404 -2.23 7.47 -24.92
N HIS A 405 -1.19 7.85 -25.66
CA HIS A 405 -1.29 8.09 -27.11
C HIS A 405 -1.65 6.81 -27.89
N LYS A 406 -1.04 5.68 -27.55
CA LYS A 406 -1.35 4.38 -28.18
C LYS A 406 -2.79 3.95 -27.91
N VAL A 407 -3.24 4.01 -26.66
CA VAL A 407 -4.62 3.69 -26.29
C VAL A 407 -5.62 4.59 -27.03
N LYS A 408 -5.35 5.90 -27.11
CA LYS A 408 -6.19 6.85 -27.84
C LYS A 408 -6.26 6.52 -29.32
N ALA A 409 -5.14 6.23 -29.96
CA ALA A 409 -5.09 5.83 -31.38
C ALA A 409 -5.91 4.55 -31.65
N LEU A 410 -5.79 3.53 -30.77
CA LEU A 410 -6.58 2.31 -30.88
C LEU A 410 -8.08 2.53 -30.69
N LEU A 411 -8.48 3.38 -29.75
CA LEU A 411 -9.88 3.74 -29.55
C LEU A 411 -10.46 4.46 -30.77
N LEU A 412 -9.72 5.38 -31.38
CA LEU A 412 -10.12 6.06 -32.60
C LEU A 412 -10.26 5.09 -33.79
N LYS A 413 -9.31 4.17 -33.98
CA LYS A 413 -9.42 3.11 -35.00
C LYS A 413 -10.70 2.27 -34.79
N LYS A 414 -10.97 1.86 -33.54
CA LYS A 414 -12.19 1.10 -33.21
C LYS A 414 -13.48 1.87 -33.51
N MET A 415 -13.53 3.15 -33.16
CA MET A 415 -14.70 4.01 -33.46
C MET A 415 -14.90 4.20 -34.95
N ALA A 416 -13.85 4.23 -35.75
CA ALA A 416 -13.88 4.31 -37.22
C ALA A 416 -14.17 2.95 -37.88
N GLY A 417 -14.38 1.87 -37.12
CA GLY A 417 -14.62 0.53 -37.70
C GLY A 417 -13.39 -0.09 -38.36
N LEU A 418 -12.18 0.46 -38.11
CA LEU A 418 -10.94 -0.04 -38.70
C LEU A 418 -10.45 -1.27 -37.94
N PRO A 419 -9.82 -2.25 -38.65
CA PRO A 419 -9.27 -3.42 -37.97
C PRO A 419 -8.14 -3.03 -37.03
N LEU A 420 -8.17 -3.61 -35.83
CA LEU A 420 -7.06 -3.51 -34.87
C LEU A 420 -6.04 -4.60 -35.22
N ALA A 421 -4.82 -4.21 -35.54
CA ALA A 421 -3.75 -5.19 -35.80
C ALA A 421 -3.43 -5.91 -34.47
N ILE A 422 -3.35 -7.26 -34.52
CA ILE A 422 -2.94 -8.09 -33.40
C ILE A 422 -1.43 -7.88 -33.24
N GLY A 423 -1.02 -7.08 -32.24
CA GLY A 423 0.39 -6.81 -31.93
C GLY A 423 0.80 -5.33 -31.93
N GLU A 424 -0.09 -4.39 -32.18
CA GLU A 424 0.13 -2.94 -31.96
C GLU A 424 -0.16 -2.46 -30.54
#